data_112e404a3d2d935dba78135561888607
#
_entry.id   112e404a3d2d935dba78135561888607
#
_cell.length_a   1.000
_cell.length_b   1.000
_cell.length_c   1.000
_cell.angle_alpha   90.00
_cell.angle_beta   90.00
_cell.angle_gamma   90.00
#
_symmetry.space_group_name_H-M   'P 1'
#
loop_
_entity.id
_entity.type
_entity.pdbx_description
1 polymer ?
#
loop_
_entity_poly.entity_id
_entity_poly.type
_entity_poly.pdbx_seq_one_letter_code
_entity_poly.pdbx_strand_id
1 'polypeptide(L)'
;MAVKERIRVGGRSARIQSAVHEAVKRLGAATDREQLTVPQIAAEAGVTPSTIYRRWGDLGSLLADVAVARLRPVADPEDTGATASDLRAFIEQFMEEMSSGVGRALIRDVFSSPGETYPVQCAGFTLEHLATIAARAKARGETPFDIDEVLDHVVAPIIYHILYGGRELTPDYCHALLDRLQSPPAAAADPAIARRTSREPSGRASVRAPRAATPKRGAGSKPAGSTSPRKIH
;
A
#
# COMPACT_ATOMS: atom_id res chain seq x y z
N MET A 1 -36.09 12.60 -33.19
CA MET A 1 -36.43 12.55 -31.76
C MET A 1 -35.21 12.01 -31.00
N ALA A 2 -34.49 12.90 -30.29
CA ALA A 2 -33.29 12.52 -29.55
C ALA A 2 -33.70 12.04 -28.16
N VAL A 3 -33.43 10.76 -27.86
CA VAL A 3 -33.61 10.19 -26.53
C VAL A 3 -32.46 10.73 -25.65
N LYS A 4 -32.78 11.68 -24.79
CA LYS A 4 -31.88 12.15 -23.72
C LYS A 4 -31.70 11.02 -22.71
N GLU A 5 -30.61 10.26 -22.84
CA GLU A 5 -30.15 9.31 -21.83
C GLU A 5 -29.79 10.10 -20.58
N ARG A 6 -30.70 10.14 -19.59
CA ARG A 6 -30.44 10.67 -18.26
C ARG A 6 -29.50 9.71 -17.57
N ILE A 7 -28.22 10.02 -17.58
CA ILE A 7 -27.22 9.41 -16.67
C ILE A 7 -27.73 9.65 -15.24
N ARG A 8 -28.31 8.64 -14.60
CA ARG A 8 -28.69 8.68 -13.19
C ARG A 8 -27.40 8.57 -12.34
N VAL A 9 -26.75 9.68 -12.08
CA VAL A 9 -25.76 9.80 -11.04
C VAL A 9 -26.45 9.48 -9.72
N GLY A 10 -26.08 8.36 -9.05
CA GLY A 10 -26.67 7.96 -7.77
C GLY A 10 -27.69 6.82 -7.85
N GLY A 11 -27.44 5.78 -8.67
CA GLY A 11 -28.28 4.58 -8.74
C GLY A 11 -28.37 3.84 -7.38
N ARG A 12 -29.31 2.89 -7.26
CA ARG A 12 -29.54 2.04 -6.07
C ARG A 12 -28.25 1.47 -5.48
N SER A 13 -27.29 1.13 -6.32
CA SER A 13 -25.98 0.61 -5.94
C SER A 13 -25.17 1.63 -5.13
N ALA A 14 -25.10 2.89 -5.55
CA ALA A 14 -24.39 3.95 -4.82
C ALA A 14 -25.06 4.28 -3.48
N ARG A 15 -26.41 4.27 -3.42
CA ARG A 15 -27.14 4.46 -2.16
C ARG A 15 -26.87 3.37 -1.14
N ILE A 16 -26.81 2.10 -1.57
CA ILE A 16 -26.44 0.99 -0.71
C ILE A 16 -25.02 1.15 -0.19
N GLN A 17 -24.06 1.51 -1.07
CA GLN A 17 -22.69 1.74 -0.66
C GLN A 17 -22.59 2.84 0.39
N SER A 18 -23.17 4.00 0.15
CA SER A 18 -23.17 5.10 1.12
C SER A 18 -23.81 4.70 2.45
N ALA A 19 -24.96 4.00 2.42
CA ALA A 19 -25.62 3.55 3.64
C ALA A 19 -24.75 2.59 4.47
N VAL A 20 -24.07 1.64 3.81
CA VAL A 20 -23.17 0.68 4.46
C VAL A 20 -21.91 1.39 4.98
N HIS A 21 -21.32 2.30 4.22
CA HIS A 21 -20.18 3.10 4.68
C HIS A 21 -20.51 3.94 5.92
N GLU A 22 -21.68 4.60 5.93
CA GLU A 22 -22.12 5.37 7.09
C GLU A 22 -22.41 4.48 8.31
N ALA A 23 -22.95 3.27 8.09
CA ALA A 23 -23.14 2.30 9.17
C ALA A 23 -21.81 1.86 9.79
N VAL A 24 -20.79 1.58 8.96
CA VAL A 24 -19.43 1.24 9.44
C VAL A 24 -18.86 2.39 10.26
N LYS A 25 -18.98 3.64 9.80
CA LYS A 25 -18.48 4.82 10.52
C LYS A 25 -19.15 4.98 11.87
N ARG A 26 -20.50 4.88 11.94
CA ARG A 26 -21.24 5.02 13.20
C ARG A 26 -20.89 3.93 14.20
N LEU A 27 -20.89 2.68 13.77
CA LEU A 27 -20.55 1.55 14.62
C LEU A 27 -19.09 1.60 15.07
N GLY A 28 -18.15 1.94 14.19
CA GLY A 28 -16.73 2.07 14.53
C GLY A 28 -16.41 3.23 15.47
N ALA A 29 -17.30 4.22 15.62
CA ALA A 29 -17.19 5.27 16.63
C ALA A 29 -17.72 4.83 18.01
N ALA A 30 -18.59 3.82 18.06
CA ALA A 30 -19.28 3.37 19.29
C ALA A 30 -18.77 2.01 19.80
N THR A 31 -18.04 1.26 18.99
CA THR A 31 -17.67 -0.13 19.27
C THR A 31 -16.25 -0.40 18.80
N ASP A 32 -15.53 -1.23 19.54
CA ASP A 32 -14.21 -1.67 19.12
C ASP A 32 -14.27 -2.37 17.77
N ARG A 33 -13.30 -2.10 16.93
CA ARG A 33 -13.21 -2.64 15.56
C ARG A 33 -13.31 -4.17 15.52
N GLU A 34 -12.72 -4.84 16.49
CA GLU A 34 -12.72 -6.31 16.60
C GLU A 34 -14.10 -6.90 16.88
N GLN A 35 -15.03 -6.10 17.37
CA GLN A 35 -16.41 -6.49 17.64
C GLN A 35 -17.35 -6.21 16.47
N LEU A 36 -16.88 -5.53 15.41
CA LEU A 36 -17.69 -5.27 14.23
C LEU A 36 -17.94 -6.55 13.45
N THR A 37 -19.19 -6.75 13.06
CA THR A 37 -19.62 -7.89 12.26
C THR A 37 -20.49 -7.46 11.09
N VAL A 38 -20.46 -8.24 9.99
CA VAL A 38 -21.31 -7.97 8.83
C VAL A 38 -22.80 -7.92 9.17
N PRO A 39 -23.37 -8.81 10.04
CA PRO A 39 -24.76 -8.72 10.45
C PRO A 39 -25.13 -7.42 11.16
N GLN A 40 -24.27 -6.91 12.07
CA GLN A 40 -24.49 -5.62 12.75
C GLN A 40 -24.48 -4.45 11.75
N ILE A 41 -23.49 -4.42 10.84
CA ILE A 41 -23.38 -3.39 9.81
C ILE A 41 -24.61 -3.44 8.87
N ALA A 42 -25.05 -4.63 8.49
CA ALA A 42 -26.22 -4.81 7.63
C ALA A 42 -27.52 -4.29 8.30
N ALA A 43 -27.71 -4.61 9.58
CA ALA A 43 -28.84 -4.13 10.35
C ALA A 43 -28.85 -2.59 10.45
N GLU A 44 -27.70 -2.00 10.78
CA GLU A 44 -27.52 -0.55 10.89
C GLU A 44 -27.72 0.17 9.55
N ALA A 45 -27.29 -0.45 8.44
CA ALA A 45 -27.43 0.09 7.08
C ALA A 45 -28.82 -0.14 6.46
N GLY A 46 -29.71 -0.93 7.11
CA GLY A 46 -31.01 -1.30 6.55
C GLY A 46 -30.93 -2.20 5.33
N VAL A 47 -29.91 -3.07 5.25
CA VAL A 47 -29.71 -4.04 4.17
C VAL A 47 -29.58 -5.46 4.72
N THR A 48 -29.63 -6.48 3.84
CA THR A 48 -29.37 -7.85 4.26
C THR A 48 -27.88 -8.16 4.30
N PRO A 49 -27.37 -9.04 5.18
CA PRO A 49 -25.98 -9.47 5.18
C PRO A 49 -25.51 -10.01 3.83
N SER A 50 -26.39 -10.74 3.11
CA SER A 50 -26.08 -11.25 1.76
C SER A 50 -25.81 -10.14 0.73
N THR A 51 -26.38 -8.95 0.92
CA THR A 51 -26.10 -7.78 0.08
C THR A 51 -24.64 -7.33 0.26
N ILE A 52 -24.15 -7.33 1.50
CA ILE A 52 -22.77 -6.97 1.84
C ILE A 52 -21.81 -8.03 1.29
N TYR A 53 -22.04 -9.31 1.60
CA TYR A 53 -21.18 -10.40 1.12
C TYR A 53 -21.08 -10.46 -0.42
N ARG A 54 -22.19 -10.25 -1.12
CA ARG A 54 -22.18 -10.24 -2.59
C ARG A 54 -21.34 -9.09 -3.17
N ARG A 55 -21.22 -7.96 -2.47
CA ARG A 55 -20.56 -6.76 -2.96
C ARG A 55 -19.09 -6.70 -2.58
N TRP A 56 -18.76 -7.06 -1.36
CA TRP A 56 -17.41 -6.93 -0.80
C TRP A 56 -16.74 -8.28 -0.50
N GLY A 57 -17.48 -9.37 -0.47
CA GLY A 57 -16.95 -10.69 -0.16
C GLY A 57 -16.85 -10.98 1.32
N ASP A 58 -16.18 -10.13 2.06
CA ASP A 58 -15.94 -10.28 3.50
C ASP A 58 -15.90 -8.92 4.23
N LEU A 59 -15.76 -8.98 5.57
CA LEU A 59 -15.68 -7.78 6.41
C LEU A 59 -14.40 -6.99 6.15
N GLY A 60 -13.26 -7.67 5.94
CA GLY A 60 -11.98 -7.01 5.69
C GLY A 60 -12.03 -6.15 4.43
N SER A 61 -12.56 -6.70 3.34
CA SER A 61 -12.76 -5.99 2.08
C SER A 61 -13.73 -4.81 2.20
N LEU A 62 -14.79 -4.95 3.01
CA LEU A 62 -15.70 -3.84 3.30
C LEU A 62 -14.98 -2.72 4.06
N LEU A 63 -14.22 -3.06 5.11
CA LEU A 63 -13.49 -2.08 5.90
C LEU A 63 -12.40 -1.38 5.08
N ALA A 64 -11.74 -2.10 4.19
CA ALA A 64 -10.77 -1.53 3.26
C ALA A 64 -11.42 -0.54 2.27
N ASP A 65 -12.60 -0.87 1.71
CA ASP A 65 -13.35 0.04 0.83
C ASP A 65 -13.75 1.34 1.56
N VAL A 66 -14.23 1.21 2.81
CA VAL A 66 -14.54 2.37 3.66
C VAL A 66 -13.30 3.18 3.96
N ALA A 67 -12.17 2.54 4.27
CA ALA A 67 -10.92 3.22 4.59
C ALA A 67 -10.40 4.02 3.39
N VAL A 68 -10.35 3.42 2.20
CA VAL A 68 -9.95 4.10 0.97
C VAL A 68 -10.88 5.26 0.64
N ALA A 69 -12.20 5.08 0.81
CA ALA A 69 -13.15 6.17 0.59
C ALA A 69 -12.95 7.36 1.57
N ARG A 70 -12.48 7.09 2.79
CA ARG A 70 -12.16 8.12 3.80
C ARG A 70 -10.81 8.78 3.58
N LEU A 71 -9.83 8.03 3.08
CA LEU A 71 -8.48 8.53 2.76
C LEU A 71 -8.44 9.28 1.43
N ARG A 72 -9.51 9.21 0.64
CA ARG A 72 -9.58 9.96 -0.62
C ARG A 72 -9.51 11.45 -0.34
N PRO A 73 -8.56 12.17 -0.94
CA PRO A 73 -8.45 13.61 -0.81
C PRO A 73 -9.73 14.33 -1.25
N VAL A 74 -10.11 15.35 -0.54
CA VAL A 74 -11.27 16.22 -0.86
C VAL A 74 -10.85 17.50 -1.56
N ALA A 75 -9.55 17.82 -1.56
CA ALA A 75 -8.96 18.99 -2.19
C ALA A 75 -7.56 18.67 -2.70
N ASP A 76 -7.07 19.47 -3.61
CA ASP A 76 -5.67 19.47 -4.04
C ASP A 76 -4.75 19.86 -2.88
N PRO A 77 -3.45 19.47 -2.92
CA PRO A 77 -2.47 19.95 -1.94
C PRO A 77 -2.36 21.48 -1.97
N GLU A 78 -1.97 22.06 -0.84
CA GLU A 78 -1.82 23.51 -0.72
C GLU A 78 -0.87 24.07 -1.79
N ASP A 79 -1.20 25.22 -2.36
CA ASP A 79 -0.35 25.98 -3.27
C ASP A 79 0.23 27.18 -2.52
N THR A 80 1.44 27.01 -2.03
CA THR A 80 2.16 28.03 -1.25
C THR A 80 2.98 29.00 -2.13
N GLY A 81 3.01 28.75 -3.43
CA GLY A 81 3.72 29.56 -4.41
C GLY A 81 5.14 29.09 -4.74
N ALA A 82 5.67 28.07 -4.06
CA ALA A 82 6.98 27.49 -4.39
C ALA A 82 7.01 25.99 -4.12
N THR A 83 7.71 25.21 -4.97
CA THR A 83 7.78 23.74 -4.88
C THR A 83 8.27 23.25 -3.51
N ALA A 84 9.28 23.88 -2.95
CA ALA A 84 9.84 23.47 -1.66
C ALA A 84 8.85 23.61 -0.51
N SER A 85 8.09 24.70 -0.47
CA SER A 85 7.04 24.92 0.56
C SER A 85 5.79 24.09 0.29
N ASP A 86 5.40 23.87 -0.98
CA ASP A 86 4.30 22.97 -1.34
C ASP A 86 4.58 21.54 -0.84
N LEU A 87 5.79 21.02 -1.07
CA LEU A 87 6.20 19.70 -0.58
C LEU A 87 6.21 19.63 0.95
N ARG A 88 6.71 20.66 1.63
CA ARG A 88 6.72 20.70 3.09
C ARG A 88 5.31 20.69 3.67
N ALA A 89 4.42 21.55 3.18
CA ALA A 89 3.03 21.59 3.61
C ALA A 89 2.32 20.25 3.37
N PHE A 90 2.51 19.65 2.20
CA PHE A 90 1.95 18.34 1.88
C PHE A 90 2.45 17.24 2.83
N ILE A 91 3.75 17.16 3.09
CA ILE A 91 4.34 16.12 3.94
C ILE A 91 3.97 16.30 5.42
N GLU A 92 3.87 17.54 5.91
CA GLU A 92 3.34 17.82 7.26
C GLU A 92 1.91 17.33 7.40
N GLN A 93 1.02 17.73 6.49
CA GLN A 93 -0.37 17.28 6.50
C GLN A 93 -0.47 15.75 6.40
N PHE A 94 0.27 15.14 5.50
CA PHE A 94 0.31 13.69 5.35
C PHE A 94 0.76 12.99 6.64
N MET A 95 1.82 13.47 7.27
CA MET A 95 2.32 12.93 8.53
C MET A 95 1.28 13.08 9.64
N GLU A 96 0.67 14.24 9.81
CA GLU A 96 -0.35 14.50 10.84
C GLU A 96 -1.57 13.60 10.66
N GLU A 97 -2.12 13.55 9.45
CA GLU A 97 -3.29 12.73 9.15
C GLU A 97 -3.02 11.26 9.36
N MET A 98 -1.94 10.72 8.79
CA MET A 98 -1.63 9.29 8.83
C MET A 98 -1.12 8.83 10.21
N SER A 99 -0.45 9.68 10.98
CA SER A 99 0.01 9.34 12.33
C SER A 99 -1.07 9.45 13.40
N SER A 100 -2.20 10.08 13.10
CA SER A 100 -3.35 10.16 14.01
C SER A 100 -3.90 8.76 14.35
N GLY A 101 -4.62 8.64 15.47
CA GLY A 101 -5.28 7.37 15.83
C GLY A 101 -6.23 6.87 14.73
N VAL A 102 -6.94 7.79 14.08
CA VAL A 102 -7.83 7.50 12.95
C VAL A 102 -7.03 7.07 11.72
N GLY A 103 -5.97 7.80 11.35
CA GLY A 103 -5.13 7.47 10.20
C GLY A 103 -4.51 6.08 10.32
N ARG A 104 -3.93 5.76 11.49
CA ARG A 104 -3.37 4.42 11.77
C ARG A 104 -4.41 3.31 11.65
N ALA A 105 -5.64 3.55 12.09
CA ALA A 105 -6.74 2.59 11.95
C ALA A 105 -7.10 2.39 10.48
N LEU A 106 -7.21 3.48 9.70
CA LEU A 106 -7.52 3.42 8.28
C LEU A 106 -6.42 2.70 7.46
N ILE A 107 -5.14 2.95 7.75
CA ILE A 107 -4.04 2.22 7.12
C ILE A 107 -4.17 0.72 7.38
N ARG A 108 -4.42 0.29 8.63
CA ARG A 108 -4.65 -1.13 8.96
C ARG A 108 -5.84 -1.71 8.22
N ASP A 109 -6.91 -0.94 8.07
CA ASP A 109 -8.11 -1.36 7.35
C ASP A 109 -7.84 -1.55 5.86
N VAL A 110 -7.07 -0.67 5.22
CA VAL A 110 -6.66 -0.82 3.83
C VAL A 110 -5.98 -2.17 3.58
N PHE A 111 -5.13 -2.62 4.51
CA PHE A 111 -4.41 -3.90 4.41
C PHE A 111 -5.20 -5.10 4.95
N SER A 112 -6.44 -4.93 5.41
CA SER A 112 -7.26 -6.04 5.95
C SER A 112 -7.92 -6.89 4.88
N SER A 113 -7.98 -6.41 3.63
CA SER A 113 -8.47 -7.16 2.47
C SER A 113 -7.36 -7.96 1.81
N PRO A 114 -7.63 -9.18 1.34
CA PRO A 114 -6.66 -9.91 0.53
C PRO A 114 -6.42 -9.21 -0.82
N GLY A 115 -5.16 -9.17 -1.25
CA GLY A 115 -4.75 -8.58 -2.53
C GLY A 115 -4.36 -7.10 -2.44
N GLU A 116 -4.03 -6.52 -3.59
CA GLU A 116 -3.38 -5.21 -3.69
C GLU A 116 -4.34 -4.07 -4.12
N THR A 117 -5.60 -4.37 -4.41
CA THR A 117 -6.54 -3.39 -4.98
C THR A 117 -6.67 -2.13 -4.12
N TYR A 118 -6.91 -2.29 -2.83
CA TYR A 118 -7.09 -1.14 -1.93
C TYR A 118 -5.78 -0.46 -1.56
N PRO A 119 -4.67 -1.18 -1.26
CA PRO A 119 -3.36 -0.57 -1.07
C PRO A 119 -2.90 0.25 -2.28
N VAL A 120 -3.00 -0.28 -3.49
CA VAL A 120 -2.65 0.44 -4.73
C VAL A 120 -3.51 1.68 -4.93
N GLN A 121 -4.82 1.58 -4.67
CA GLN A 121 -5.72 2.73 -4.78
C GLN A 121 -5.38 3.83 -3.75
N CYS A 122 -5.04 3.44 -2.52
CA CYS A 122 -4.61 4.37 -1.49
C CYS A 122 -3.29 5.06 -1.84
N ALA A 123 -2.29 4.31 -2.32
CA ALA A 123 -1.03 4.86 -2.79
C ALA A 123 -1.23 5.85 -3.96
N GLY A 124 -2.22 5.59 -4.82
CA GLY A 124 -2.59 6.47 -5.92
C GLY A 124 -2.91 7.90 -5.49
N PHE A 125 -3.52 8.10 -4.32
CA PHE A 125 -3.84 9.44 -3.81
C PHE A 125 -2.59 10.26 -3.49
N THR A 126 -1.56 9.63 -2.93
CA THR A 126 -0.27 10.29 -2.68
C THR A 126 0.41 10.67 -4.00
N LEU A 127 0.38 9.76 -4.99
CA LEU A 127 0.90 10.03 -6.33
C LEU A 127 0.19 11.18 -7.02
N GLU A 128 -1.15 11.25 -6.94
CA GLU A 128 -1.97 12.34 -7.50
C GLU A 128 -1.58 13.70 -6.90
N HIS A 129 -1.38 13.78 -5.59
CA HIS A 129 -0.93 15.00 -4.92
C HIS A 129 0.47 15.43 -5.35
N LEU A 130 1.44 14.50 -5.35
CA LEU A 130 2.80 14.79 -5.80
C LEU A 130 2.85 15.21 -7.27
N ALA A 131 2.05 14.58 -8.14
CA ALA A 131 1.91 14.97 -9.53
C ALA A 131 1.32 16.38 -9.70
N THR A 132 0.37 16.76 -8.85
CA THR A 132 -0.20 18.13 -8.82
C THR A 132 0.86 19.16 -8.45
N ILE A 133 1.67 18.90 -7.41
CA ILE A 133 2.78 19.78 -7.01
C ILE A 133 3.82 19.86 -8.14
N ALA A 134 4.19 18.75 -8.76
CA ALA A 134 5.14 18.72 -9.87
C ALA A 134 4.62 19.52 -11.10
N ALA A 135 3.33 19.43 -11.39
CA ALA A 135 2.71 20.21 -12.47
C ALA A 135 2.77 21.72 -12.19
N ARG A 136 2.53 22.15 -10.93
CA ARG A 136 2.65 23.55 -10.50
C ARG A 136 4.09 24.03 -10.59
N ALA A 137 5.07 23.22 -10.12
CA ALA A 137 6.49 23.53 -10.23
C ALA A 137 6.89 23.79 -11.69
N LYS A 138 6.47 22.91 -12.59
CA LYS A 138 6.70 23.10 -14.03
C LYS A 138 6.07 24.37 -14.58
N ALA A 139 4.84 24.66 -14.18
CA ALA A 139 4.14 25.88 -14.63
C ALA A 139 4.83 27.16 -14.16
N ARG A 140 5.47 27.14 -12.98
CA ARG A 140 6.24 28.25 -12.41
C ARG A 140 7.68 28.33 -12.97
N GLY A 141 8.11 27.35 -13.76
CA GLY A 141 9.50 27.29 -14.29
C GLY A 141 10.54 26.92 -13.22
N GLU A 142 10.11 26.27 -12.13
CA GLU A 142 10.99 25.80 -11.07
C GLU A 142 11.67 24.48 -11.43
N THR A 143 12.73 24.13 -10.69
CA THR A 143 13.42 22.84 -10.87
C THR A 143 12.46 21.68 -10.55
N PRO A 144 12.28 20.73 -11.48
CA PRO A 144 11.48 19.54 -11.21
C PRO A 144 12.09 18.70 -10.09
N PHE A 145 11.24 18.05 -9.30
CA PHE A 145 11.65 16.98 -8.38
C PHE A 145 11.22 15.61 -8.92
N ASP A 146 11.90 14.57 -8.49
CA ASP A 146 11.52 13.20 -8.82
C ASP A 146 10.49 12.69 -7.79
N ILE A 147 9.32 12.26 -8.29
CA ILE A 147 8.23 11.75 -7.45
C ILE A 147 8.64 10.45 -6.75
N ASP A 148 9.34 9.56 -7.46
CA ASP A 148 9.78 8.27 -6.92
C ASP A 148 10.80 8.49 -5.80
N GLU A 149 11.71 9.46 -5.93
CA GLU A 149 12.64 9.82 -4.84
C GLU A 149 11.90 10.35 -3.61
N VAL A 150 10.84 11.15 -3.77
CA VAL A 150 10.01 11.62 -2.64
C VAL A 150 9.28 10.44 -1.99
N LEU A 151 8.76 9.50 -2.79
CA LEU A 151 8.12 8.30 -2.25
C LEU A 151 9.10 7.45 -1.45
N ASP A 152 10.26 7.12 -2.02
CA ASP A 152 11.21 6.19 -1.45
C ASP A 152 11.95 6.76 -0.22
N HIS A 153 12.24 8.07 -0.22
CA HIS A 153 13.09 8.67 0.79
C HIS A 153 12.34 9.54 1.81
N VAL A 154 11.08 9.89 1.56
CA VAL A 154 10.28 10.71 2.47
C VAL A 154 9.01 9.98 2.91
N VAL A 155 8.15 9.58 1.97
CA VAL A 155 6.86 8.97 2.29
C VAL A 155 7.05 7.58 2.93
N ALA A 156 7.89 6.73 2.34
CA ALA A 156 8.11 5.37 2.83
C ALA A 156 8.68 5.34 4.26
N PRO A 157 9.70 6.14 4.66
CA PRO A 157 10.16 6.21 6.04
C PRO A 157 9.07 6.69 7.02
N ILE A 158 8.21 7.64 6.62
CA ILE A 158 7.10 8.10 7.46
C ILE A 158 6.11 6.96 7.70
N ILE A 159 5.67 6.28 6.64
CA ILE A 159 4.76 5.12 6.75
C ILE A 159 5.40 4.00 7.58
N TYR A 160 6.69 3.72 7.40
CA TYR A 160 7.41 2.74 8.20
C TYR A 160 7.28 3.04 9.71
N HIS A 161 7.55 4.28 10.12
CA HIS A 161 7.45 4.67 11.52
C HIS A 161 6.01 4.74 12.05
N ILE A 162 5.02 5.02 11.19
CA ILE A 162 3.60 4.92 11.54
C ILE A 162 3.21 3.49 11.86
N LEU A 163 3.66 2.51 11.07
CA LEU A 163 3.26 1.11 11.18
C LEU A 163 4.03 0.37 12.27
N TYR A 164 5.33 0.60 12.36
CA TYR A 164 6.23 -0.18 13.24
C TYR A 164 6.68 0.58 14.49
N GLY A 165 6.46 1.89 14.55
CA GLY A 165 6.91 2.72 15.68
C GLY A 165 8.41 2.98 15.65
N GLY A 166 8.98 3.21 16.83
CA GLY A 166 10.43 3.39 17.02
C GLY A 166 10.92 4.83 16.92
N ARG A 167 10.09 5.74 16.40
CA ARG A 167 10.38 7.18 16.35
C ARG A 167 9.10 7.99 16.48
N GLU A 168 9.17 9.08 17.21
CA GLU A 168 8.15 10.12 17.16
C GLU A 168 8.28 10.88 15.83
N LEU A 169 7.15 11.02 15.13
CA LEU A 169 7.09 11.78 13.89
C LEU A 169 6.80 13.23 14.22
N THR A 170 7.70 14.10 13.79
CA THR A 170 7.59 15.56 13.98
C THR A 170 7.75 16.26 12.62
N PRO A 171 7.24 17.49 12.46
CA PRO A 171 7.50 18.30 11.26
C PRO A 171 8.99 18.41 10.94
N ASP A 172 9.84 18.65 11.95
CA ASP A 172 11.29 18.74 11.78
C ASP A 172 11.91 17.47 11.18
N TYR A 173 11.43 16.29 11.62
CA TYR A 173 11.88 15.03 11.03
C TYR A 173 11.50 14.93 9.55
N CYS A 174 10.26 15.29 9.23
CA CYS A 174 9.75 15.24 7.86
C CYS A 174 10.51 16.23 6.95
N HIS A 175 10.78 17.44 7.44
CA HIS A 175 11.58 18.44 6.73
C HIS A 175 13.01 17.96 6.50
N ALA A 176 13.65 17.35 7.51
CA ALA A 176 14.99 16.79 7.36
C ALA A 176 15.08 15.68 6.31
N LEU A 177 13.99 14.92 6.05
CA LEU A 177 13.94 13.98 4.93
C LEU A 177 13.91 14.70 3.59
N LEU A 178 13.07 15.74 3.44
CA LEU A 178 12.99 16.55 2.22
C LEU A 178 14.31 17.29 1.93
N ASP A 179 14.95 17.86 2.96
CA ASP A 179 16.20 18.60 2.80
C ASP A 179 17.35 17.70 2.31
N ARG A 180 17.33 16.41 2.65
CA ARG A 180 18.31 15.44 2.15
C ARG A 180 18.15 15.17 0.65
N LEU A 181 16.93 15.20 0.11
CA LEU A 181 16.70 15.06 -1.33
C LEU A 181 17.21 16.27 -2.12
N GLN A 182 17.14 17.46 -1.51
CA GLN A 182 17.59 18.70 -2.14
C GLN A 182 19.09 18.94 -2.02
N SER A 183 19.75 18.23 -1.09
CA SER A 183 21.20 18.29 -0.93
C SER A 183 21.84 17.32 -1.92
N PRO A 184 22.78 17.75 -2.79
CA PRO A 184 23.54 16.81 -3.59
C PRO A 184 24.14 15.76 -2.67
N PRO A 185 24.18 14.47 -3.09
CA PRO A 185 24.78 13.44 -2.25
C PRO A 185 26.17 13.90 -1.89
N ALA A 186 26.43 14.05 -0.57
CA ALA A 186 27.79 14.30 -0.10
C ALA A 186 28.63 13.22 -0.77
N ALA A 187 29.49 13.62 -1.69
CA ALA A 187 30.33 12.73 -2.46
C ALA A 187 30.83 11.68 -1.48
N ALA A 188 30.50 10.43 -1.72
CA ALA A 188 30.87 9.31 -0.85
C ALA A 188 32.40 9.26 -0.81
N ALA A 189 32.96 10.08 0.04
CA ALA A 189 34.37 10.07 0.41
C ALA A 189 34.56 8.96 1.44
N ASP A 190 34.23 7.72 1.03
CA ASP A 190 34.81 6.56 1.67
C ASP A 190 35.89 6.00 0.73
N PRO A 191 37.18 6.39 0.95
CA PRO A 191 38.30 5.88 0.17
C PRO A 191 38.48 4.37 0.31
N ALA A 192 37.74 3.71 1.22
CA ALA A 192 37.77 2.27 1.40
C ALA A 192 36.97 1.52 0.34
N ILE A 193 35.88 2.11 -0.18
CA ILE A 193 35.05 1.46 -1.24
C ILE A 193 35.73 1.61 -2.60
N ALA A 194 36.34 2.76 -2.90
CA ALA A 194 37.07 2.98 -4.14
C ALA A 194 38.26 2.02 -4.33
N ARG A 195 38.87 1.51 -3.25
CA ARG A 195 39.98 0.53 -3.32
C ARG A 195 39.52 -0.92 -3.55
N ARG A 196 38.24 -1.24 -3.41
CA ARG A 196 37.71 -2.59 -3.67
C ARG A 196 37.35 -2.83 -5.13
N THR A 197 37.02 -1.81 -5.89
CA THR A 197 36.64 -1.92 -7.30
C THR A 197 37.84 -1.91 -8.26
N SER A 198 39.04 -1.50 -7.79
CA SER A 198 40.27 -1.46 -8.62
C SER A 198 41.18 -2.67 -8.44
N ARG A 199 40.76 -3.72 -7.72
CA ARG A 199 41.52 -4.96 -7.63
C ARG A 199 41.06 -5.90 -8.76
N GLU A 200 41.78 -5.83 -9.90
CA GLU A 200 41.64 -6.83 -10.97
C GLU A 200 41.83 -8.25 -10.42
N PRO A 201 41.04 -9.23 -10.90
CA PRO A 201 41.26 -10.62 -10.52
C PRO A 201 42.42 -11.20 -11.35
N SER A 202 43.64 -11.04 -10.89
CA SER A 202 44.76 -11.87 -11.37
C SER A 202 44.72 -13.20 -10.61
N GLY A 203 44.39 -14.26 -11.32
CA GLY A 203 44.50 -15.61 -10.79
C GLY A 203 43.54 -16.60 -11.44
N ARG A 204 43.90 -17.06 -12.63
CA ARG A 204 43.34 -18.30 -13.20
C ARG A 204 43.54 -19.45 -12.20
N ALA A 205 42.53 -19.84 -11.47
CA ALA A 205 42.46 -21.15 -10.82
C ALA A 205 41.60 -22.08 -11.70
N SER A 206 42.29 -22.98 -12.33
CA SER A 206 41.73 -24.12 -13.07
C SER A 206 40.89 -24.99 -12.12
N VAL A 207 39.56 -24.90 -12.20
CA VAL A 207 38.68 -25.83 -11.52
C VAL A 207 38.47 -27.04 -12.39
N ARG A 208 39.14 -28.13 -11.97
CA ARG A 208 39.02 -29.48 -12.50
C ARG A 208 37.59 -30.01 -12.27
N ALA A 209 36.86 -30.33 -13.34
CA ALA A 209 35.54 -30.89 -13.29
C ALA A 209 35.50 -32.24 -12.53
N PRO A 210 34.49 -32.53 -11.70
CA PRO A 210 34.33 -33.84 -11.14
C PRO A 210 33.77 -34.84 -12.17
N ARG A 211 34.41 -35.97 -12.25
CA ARG A 211 34.13 -37.13 -13.09
C ARG A 211 32.76 -37.73 -12.76
N ALA A 212 31.91 -37.92 -13.76
CA ALA A 212 30.63 -38.59 -13.68
C ALA A 212 30.78 -40.05 -13.14
N ALA A 213 30.00 -40.34 -12.11
CA ALA A 213 29.86 -41.71 -11.61
C ALA A 213 28.70 -42.42 -12.33
N THR A 214 28.98 -43.52 -12.96
CA THR A 214 28.06 -44.46 -13.63
C THR A 214 27.13 -45.16 -12.64
N PRO A 215 25.84 -45.36 -12.94
CA PRO A 215 24.97 -46.15 -12.07
C PRO A 215 25.13 -47.66 -12.37
N LYS A 216 25.40 -48.44 -11.34
CA LYS A 216 25.35 -49.90 -11.36
C LYS A 216 23.91 -50.42 -11.42
N ARG A 217 23.60 -51.23 -12.44
CA ARG A 217 22.44 -52.11 -12.54
C ARG A 217 22.55 -53.25 -11.51
N GLY A 218 21.46 -53.55 -10.86
CA GLY A 218 21.22 -54.83 -10.14
C GLY A 218 19.71 -54.91 -9.91
N ALA A 219 19.13 -55.69 -10.58
CA ALA A 219 18.49 -56.98 -10.69
C ALA A 219 17.63 -57.36 -9.47
N GLY A 220 16.32 -57.56 -9.75
CA GLY A 220 15.55 -58.72 -9.33
C GLY A 220 14.70 -58.55 -8.09
N SER A 221 13.42 -58.53 -8.24
CA SER A 221 12.46 -59.62 -8.07
C SER A 221 11.05 -59.14 -7.68
N LYS A 222 10.13 -59.69 -8.40
CA LYS A 222 8.65 -59.69 -8.24
C LYS A 222 8.25 -60.77 -7.20
N PRO A 223 6.96 -61.04 -6.93
CA PRO A 223 5.75 -60.22 -6.73
C PRO A 223 4.91 -60.70 -5.53
N ALA A 224 3.72 -60.15 -5.44
CA ALA A 224 2.46 -60.73 -4.90
C ALA A 224 1.84 -60.10 -3.66
N GLY A 225 0.52 -59.83 -3.77
CA GLY A 225 -0.40 -59.75 -2.64
C GLY A 225 -1.48 -58.68 -2.80
N SER A 226 -2.42 -58.87 -3.70
CA SER A 226 -3.87 -58.80 -3.63
C SER A 226 -4.45 -58.55 -2.23
N THR A 227 -5.25 -57.55 -2.04
CA THR A 227 -6.65 -57.71 -1.57
C THR A 227 -7.42 -56.37 -1.56
N SER A 228 -8.57 -56.42 -2.21
CA SER A 228 -9.66 -55.45 -2.26
C SER A 228 -10.68 -55.72 -1.12
N PRO A 229 -11.84 -55.06 -1.03
CA PRO A 229 -12.19 -53.92 -0.22
C PRO A 229 -13.19 -54.25 0.90
N ARG A 230 -13.46 -53.32 1.83
CA ARG A 230 -14.68 -53.40 2.64
C ARG A 230 -15.34 -52.00 2.80
N LYS A 231 -16.54 -51.90 2.21
CA LYS A 231 -17.64 -51.05 2.62
C LYS A 231 -18.09 -51.41 4.06
N ILE A 232 -18.75 -50.46 4.69
CA ILE A 232 -19.85 -50.51 5.69
C ILE A 232 -19.61 -49.28 6.62
N HIS A 233 -20.44 -48.42 6.94
CA HIS A 233 -21.85 -48.00 6.93
C HIS A 233 -21.90 -46.46 6.92
#